data_07ab810bbcabc36b6a3f8c87a9b82bcf
#
_entry.id   07ab810bbcabc36b6a3f8c87a9b82bcf
#
_cell.length_a   1.000
_cell.length_b   1.000
_cell.length_c   1.000
_cell.angle_alpha   90.00
_cell.angle_beta   90.00
_cell.angle_gamma   90.00
#
_symmetry.space_group_name_H-M   'P 1'
#
loop_
_entity.id
_entity.type
_entity.pdbx_description
1 polymer ?
#
loop_
_entity_poly.entity_id
_entity_poly.type
_entity_poly.pdbx_seq_one_letter_code
_entity_poly.pdbx_strand_id
1 'polypeptide(L)'
;MSKVKSSPKLIKEGKLSYEWARSHMQILDNTINRYKKSKPLKGITLGFCLHITKETSVLLMGAKELGAKVACCGGNPLTTQDNIAAFLASQGINVYSWHGQSVKDYDWCIDQVLKH
;
A
#
# COMPACT_ATOMS: atom_id res chain seq x y z
N MET A 1 11.34 4.76 -3.37
CA MET A 1 11.66 3.71 -4.38
C MET A 1 11.02 2.40 -3.93
N SER A 2 10.31 1.73 -4.81
CA SER A 2 9.63 0.46 -4.49
C SER A 2 10.38 -0.74 -5.05
N LYS A 3 10.18 -1.91 -4.43
CA LYS A 3 10.61 -3.20 -4.98
C LYS A 3 9.44 -4.17 -4.91
N VAL A 4 8.82 -4.41 -6.05
CA VAL A 4 7.63 -5.25 -6.23
C VAL A 4 7.72 -6.00 -7.55
N LYS A 5 6.93 -7.05 -7.70
CA LYS A 5 6.63 -7.59 -9.03
C LYS A 5 5.66 -6.64 -9.71
N SER A 6 5.97 -6.19 -10.91
CA SER A 6 5.14 -5.21 -11.62
C SER A 6 5.05 -5.51 -13.12
N SER A 7 3.87 -5.26 -13.66
CA SER A 7 3.58 -5.24 -15.08
C SER A 7 2.33 -4.38 -15.33
N PRO A 8 2.08 -3.91 -16.56
CA PRO A 8 0.82 -3.19 -16.86
C PRO A 8 -0.42 -3.99 -16.50
N LYS A 9 -0.39 -5.30 -16.70
CA LYS A 9 -1.49 -6.21 -16.35
C LYS A 9 -1.73 -6.24 -14.84
N LEU A 10 -0.68 -6.42 -14.03
CA LEU A 10 -0.78 -6.44 -12.57
C LEU A 10 -1.30 -5.11 -12.03
N ILE A 11 -0.81 -4.01 -12.55
CA ILE A 11 -1.27 -2.67 -12.12
C ILE A 11 -2.77 -2.50 -12.39
N LYS A 12 -3.23 -2.89 -13.57
CA LYS A 12 -4.65 -2.81 -13.94
C LYS A 12 -5.53 -3.68 -13.06
N GLU A 13 -5.14 -4.93 -12.84
CA GLU A 13 -5.84 -5.87 -11.97
C GLU A 13 -5.89 -5.35 -10.53
N GLY A 14 -4.77 -4.82 -10.04
CA GLY A 14 -4.68 -4.23 -8.70
C GLY A 14 -5.60 -3.02 -8.54
N LYS A 15 -5.65 -2.14 -9.54
CA LYS A 15 -6.55 -0.98 -9.55
C LYS A 15 -8.02 -1.40 -9.43
N LEU A 16 -8.44 -2.38 -10.23
CA LEU A 16 -9.82 -2.87 -10.19
C LEU A 16 -10.16 -3.49 -8.82
N SER A 17 -9.25 -4.27 -8.27
CA SER A 17 -9.41 -4.88 -6.95
C SER A 17 -9.51 -3.84 -5.83
N TYR A 18 -8.63 -2.83 -5.87
CA TYR A 18 -8.66 -1.69 -4.95
C TYR A 18 -9.99 -0.92 -5.03
N GLU A 19 -10.45 -0.59 -6.21
CA GLU A 19 -11.70 0.15 -6.42
C GLU A 19 -12.90 -0.63 -5.88
N TRP A 20 -12.91 -1.94 -6.12
CA TRP A 20 -13.95 -2.81 -5.57
C TRP A 20 -13.93 -2.79 -4.04
N ALA A 21 -12.76 -2.97 -3.42
CA ALA A 21 -12.63 -2.96 -1.95
C ALA A 21 -13.06 -1.61 -1.37
N ARG A 22 -12.64 -0.50 -1.96
CA ARG A 22 -13.01 0.84 -1.51
C ARG A 22 -14.53 1.05 -1.53
N SER A 23 -15.21 0.57 -2.57
CA SER A 23 -16.67 0.67 -2.68
C SER A 23 -17.43 -0.13 -1.61
N HIS A 24 -16.77 -1.12 -0.98
CA HIS A 24 -17.31 -1.95 0.09
C HIS A 24 -16.82 -1.54 1.49
N MET A 25 -16.02 -0.49 1.60
CA MET A 25 -15.46 0.03 2.85
C MET A 25 -15.95 1.46 3.08
N GLN A 26 -17.25 1.62 3.20
CA GLN A 26 -17.91 2.93 3.19
C GLN A 26 -17.51 3.85 4.34
N ILE A 27 -17.29 3.31 5.54
CA ILE A 27 -16.87 4.12 6.69
C ILE A 27 -15.49 4.72 6.43
N LEU A 28 -14.55 3.91 5.95
CA LEU A 28 -13.20 4.39 5.63
C LEU A 28 -13.22 5.36 4.45
N ASP A 29 -13.97 5.06 3.40
CA ASP A 29 -14.12 5.93 2.24
C ASP A 29 -14.70 7.29 2.63
N ASN A 30 -15.75 7.32 3.45
CA ASN A 30 -16.36 8.55 3.94
C ASN A 30 -15.38 9.36 4.79
N THR A 31 -14.60 8.70 5.64
CA THR A 31 -13.58 9.35 6.47
C THR A 31 -12.49 10.00 5.62
N ILE A 32 -12.00 9.28 4.61
CA ILE A 32 -11.01 9.81 3.66
C ILE A 32 -11.56 11.03 2.94
N ASN A 33 -12.77 10.92 2.39
CA ASN A 33 -13.41 12.00 1.64
C ASN A 33 -13.67 13.24 2.51
N ARG A 34 -14.00 13.03 3.79
CA ARG A 34 -14.24 14.11 4.74
C ARG A 34 -13.00 14.95 5.01
N TYR A 35 -11.82 14.33 5.11
CA TYR A 35 -10.58 14.99 5.57
C TYR A 35 -9.55 15.23 4.47
N LYS A 36 -9.71 14.69 3.26
CA LYS A 36 -8.65 14.76 2.22
C LYS A 36 -8.29 16.19 1.81
N LYS A 37 -9.20 17.15 1.88
CA LYS A 37 -8.92 18.55 1.53
C LYS A 37 -8.03 19.24 2.55
N SER A 38 -8.21 18.95 3.84
CA SER A 38 -7.44 19.55 4.92
C SER A 38 -6.05 18.95 5.09
N LYS A 39 -5.78 17.78 4.49
CA LYS A 39 -4.48 17.09 4.59
C LYS A 39 -3.97 16.93 6.02
N PRO A 40 -4.75 16.32 6.93
CA PRO A 40 -4.39 16.26 8.35
C PRO A 40 -3.11 15.46 8.62
N LEU A 41 -2.66 14.63 7.67
CA LEU A 41 -1.41 13.86 7.81
C LEU A 41 -0.23 14.46 7.05
N LYS A 42 -0.36 15.70 6.56
CA LYS A 42 0.73 16.39 5.88
C LYS A 42 1.95 16.51 6.79
N GLY A 43 3.12 16.15 6.25
CA GLY A 43 4.37 16.17 7.00
C GLY A 43 4.65 14.92 7.83
N ILE A 44 3.71 13.98 7.85
CA ILE A 44 3.87 12.70 8.56
C ILE A 44 4.32 11.63 7.58
N THR A 45 5.32 10.84 7.99
CA THR A 45 5.73 9.62 7.29
C THR A 45 5.19 8.43 8.06
N LEU A 46 4.44 7.56 7.38
CA LEU A 46 3.86 6.35 7.96
C LEU A 46 4.50 5.12 7.33
N GLY A 47 5.08 4.27 8.19
CA GLY A 47 5.58 2.96 7.82
C GLY A 47 4.58 1.89 8.25
N PHE A 48 4.22 1.00 7.34
CA PHE A 48 3.29 -0.10 7.59
C PHE A 48 3.95 -1.44 7.35
N CYS A 49 3.70 -2.39 8.25
CA CYS A 49 4.01 -3.80 8.07
C CYS A 49 2.70 -4.57 8.19
N LEU A 50 2.00 -4.69 7.08
CA LEU A 50 0.66 -5.29 7.00
C LEU A 50 0.57 -6.21 5.78
N HIS A 51 -0.38 -7.15 5.80
CA HIS A 51 -0.67 -7.96 4.61
C HIS A 51 -1.12 -7.05 3.46
N ILE A 52 -0.42 -7.13 2.32
CA ILE A 52 -0.70 -6.29 1.15
C ILE A 52 -1.85 -6.91 0.37
N THR A 53 -3.05 -6.60 0.80
CA THR A 53 -4.33 -7.06 0.24
C THR A 53 -5.14 -5.89 -0.27
N LYS A 54 -6.26 -6.18 -0.96
CA LYS A 54 -7.13 -5.11 -1.47
C LYS A 54 -7.71 -4.22 -0.36
N GLU A 55 -8.04 -4.79 0.79
CA GLU A 55 -8.56 -4.04 1.93
C GLU A 55 -7.48 -3.11 2.51
N THR A 56 -6.28 -3.63 2.71
CA THR A 56 -5.13 -2.84 3.18
C THR A 56 -4.80 -1.72 2.20
N SER A 57 -4.97 -1.94 0.89
CA SER A 57 -4.71 -0.90 -0.11
C SER A 57 -5.59 0.33 0.08
N VAL A 58 -6.83 0.16 0.52
CA VAL A 58 -7.74 1.28 0.81
C VAL A 58 -7.19 2.13 1.96
N LEU A 59 -6.69 1.50 3.01
CA LEU A 59 -6.06 2.19 4.13
C LEU A 59 -4.82 2.97 3.70
N LEU A 60 -3.93 2.33 2.95
CA LEU A 60 -2.66 2.95 2.50
C LEU A 60 -2.90 4.11 1.54
N MET A 61 -3.81 3.95 0.59
CA MET A 61 -4.20 5.02 -0.33
C MET A 61 -4.89 6.16 0.42
N GLY A 62 -5.72 5.82 1.41
CA GLY A 62 -6.36 6.82 2.26
C GLY A 62 -5.35 7.66 3.04
N ALA A 63 -4.37 7.03 3.66
CA ALA A 63 -3.30 7.74 4.35
C ALA A 63 -2.56 8.71 3.41
N LYS A 64 -2.27 8.28 2.19
CA LYS A 64 -1.64 9.12 1.17
C LYS A 64 -2.55 10.30 0.77
N GLU A 65 -3.83 10.04 0.52
CA GLU A 65 -4.80 11.09 0.18
C GLU A 65 -4.94 12.13 1.30
N LEU A 66 -4.78 11.71 2.55
CA LEU A 66 -4.78 12.59 3.73
C LEU A 66 -3.46 13.34 3.94
N GLY A 67 -2.48 13.15 3.06
CA GLY A 67 -1.25 13.92 3.01
C GLY A 67 0.00 13.21 3.52
N ALA A 68 -0.08 12.00 4.04
CA ALA A 68 1.08 11.26 4.53
C ALA A 68 2.01 10.79 3.40
N LYS A 69 3.30 10.70 3.71
CA LYS A 69 4.21 9.84 2.96
C LYS A 69 4.04 8.41 3.46
N VAL A 70 3.84 7.48 2.56
CA VAL A 70 3.54 6.08 2.93
C VAL A 70 4.61 5.15 2.40
N ALA A 71 5.13 4.30 3.28
CA ALA A 71 5.98 3.17 2.96
C ALA A 71 5.40 1.91 3.58
N CYS A 72 5.45 0.79 2.89
CA CYS A 72 4.91 -0.47 3.40
C CYS A 72 5.69 -1.70 2.96
N CYS A 73 5.61 -2.73 3.78
CA CYS A 73 6.03 -4.09 3.47
C CYS A 73 4.95 -5.08 3.91
N GLY A 74 5.08 -6.33 3.50
CA GLY A 74 4.14 -7.39 3.84
C GLY A 74 4.19 -7.78 5.32
N GLY A 75 3.13 -8.37 5.83
CA GLY A 75 3.06 -8.92 7.18
C GLY A 75 3.73 -10.29 7.31
N ASN A 76 3.99 -10.96 6.20
CA ASN A 76 4.82 -12.18 6.08
C ASN A 76 5.23 -12.41 4.61
N PRO A 77 6.11 -13.39 4.32
CA PRO A 77 6.61 -13.61 2.97
C PRO A 77 5.59 -14.11 1.94
N LEU A 78 4.42 -14.59 2.36
CA LEU A 78 3.50 -15.33 1.50
C LEU A 78 2.15 -14.65 1.24
N THR A 79 1.83 -13.55 1.94
CA THR A 79 0.48 -12.98 1.88
C THR A 79 0.31 -11.81 0.91
N THR A 80 1.39 -11.30 0.34
CA THR A 80 1.33 -10.19 -0.60
C THR A 80 0.58 -10.59 -1.88
N GLN A 81 -0.42 -9.79 -2.22
CA GLN A 81 -1.07 -9.85 -3.54
C GLN A 81 -0.28 -8.95 -4.49
N ASP A 82 0.43 -9.55 -5.44
CA ASP A 82 1.36 -8.82 -6.31
C ASP A 82 0.68 -7.75 -7.17
N ASN A 83 -0.57 -7.98 -7.58
CA ASN A 83 -1.35 -6.98 -8.30
C ASN A 83 -1.61 -5.72 -7.44
N ILE A 84 -1.92 -5.90 -6.18
CA ILE A 84 -2.12 -4.79 -5.24
C ILE A 84 -0.80 -4.05 -4.98
N ALA A 85 0.29 -4.79 -4.75
CA ALA A 85 1.61 -4.18 -4.55
C ALA A 85 2.02 -3.34 -5.77
N ALA A 86 1.84 -3.87 -6.97
CA ALA A 86 2.14 -3.17 -8.22
C ALA A 86 1.30 -1.90 -8.39
N PHE A 87 0.00 -1.98 -8.11
CA PHE A 87 -0.89 -0.82 -8.16
C PHE A 87 -0.46 0.27 -7.17
N LEU A 88 -0.23 -0.09 -5.91
CA LEU A 88 0.19 0.87 -4.88
C LEU A 88 1.50 1.56 -5.24
N ALA A 89 2.48 0.82 -5.75
CA ALA A 89 3.75 1.38 -6.21
C ALA A 89 3.53 2.36 -7.37
N SER A 90 2.63 2.05 -8.30
CA SER A 90 2.28 2.95 -9.42
C SER A 90 1.63 4.27 -8.95
N GLN A 91 1.06 4.28 -7.76
CA GLN A 91 0.42 5.46 -7.16
C GLN A 91 1.37 6.28 -6.29
N GLY A 92 2.65 5.96 -6.27
CA GLY A 92 3.65 6.73 -5.50
C GLY A 92 3.78 6.32 -4.04
N ILE A 93 3.23 5.18 -3.64
CA ILE A 93 3.49 4.56 -2.34
C ILE A 93 4.79 3.77 -2.44
N ASN A 94 5.65 3.87 -1.44
CA ASN A 94 6.90 3.10 -1.37
C ASN A 94 6.59 1.68 -0.87
N VAL A 95 6.56 0.71 -1.78
CA VAL A 95 6.17 -0.68 -1.49
C VAL A 95 7.38 -1.59 -1.64
N TYR A 96 7.66 -2.37 -0.61
CA TYR A 96 8.74 -3.37 -0.58
C TYR A 96 8.12 -4.72 -0.22
N SER A 97 7.54 -5.40 -1.21
CA SER A 97 6.86 -6.68 -0.97
C SER A 97 6.57 -7.43 -2.26
N TRP A 98 6.66 -8.75 -2.20
CA TRP A 98 6.20 -9.65 -3.26
C TRP A 98 5.84 -11.00 -2.66
N HIS A 99 4.98 -11.74 -3.33
CA HIS A 99 4.60 -13.08 -2.91
C HIS A 99 5.77 -14.05 -3.07
N GLY A 100 6.03 -14.86 -2.04
CA GLY A 100 7.06 -15.89 -2.07
C GLY A 100 8.46 -15.37 -1.76
N GLN A 101 8.59 -14.39 -0.88
CA GLN A 101 9.89 -13.90 -0.40
C GLN A 101 10.62 -14.96 0.44
N SER A 102 11.95 -14.94 0.38
CA SER A 102 12.76 -15.59 1.42
C SER A 102 12.68 -14.78 2.73
N VAL A 103 13.04 -15.40 3.86
CA VAL A 103 13.11 -14.68 5.14
C VAL A 103 14.08 -13.50 5.05
N LYS A 104 15.22 -13.70 4.39
CA LYS A 104 16.21 -12.63 4.17
C LYS A 104 15.64 -11.46 3.37
N ASP A 105 14.89 -11.74 2.31
CA ASP A 105 14.25 -10.70 1.50
C ASP A 105 13.18 -9.96 2.32
N TYR A 106 12.42 -10.69 3.11
CA TYR A 106 11.40 -10.13 3.98
C TYR A 106 12.01 -9.17 5.02
N ASP A 107 13.07 -9.60 5.69
CA ASP A 107 13.80 -8.76 6.66
C ASP A 107 14.35 -7.49 5.98
N TRP A 108 14.92 -7.64 4.79
CA TRP A 108 15.40 -6.49 4.01
C TRP A 108 14.27 -5.49 3.70
N CYS A 109 13.08 -5.98 3.37
CA CYS A 109 11.93 -5.12 3.10
C CYS A 109 11.49 -4.32 4.32
N ILE A 110 11.50 -4.93 5.51
CA ILE A 110 11.23 -4.22 6.77
C ILE A 110 12.25 -3.10 6.98
N ASP A 111 13.53 -3.39 6.76
CA ASP A 111 14.59 -2.38 6.90
C ASP A 111 14.38 -1.21 5.93
N GLN A 112 13.92 -1.45 4.71
CA GLN A 112 13.64 -0.38 3.76
C GLN A 112 12.52 0.54 4.25
N VAL A 113 11.45 -0.02 4.80
CA VAL A 113 10.35 0.77 5.37
C VAL A 113 10.84 1.66 6.51
N LEU A 114 11.68 1.12 7.39
CA LEU A 114 12.21 1.85 8.55
C LEU A 114 13.15 3.00 8.17
N LYS A 115 13.69 3.03 6.96
CA LYS A 115 14.58 4.09 6.47
C LYS A 115 13.83 5.34 5.98
N HIS A 116 12.53 5.27 5.82
CA HIS A 116 11.69 6.40 5.45
C HIS A 116 11.35 7.22 6.68
#